data_5071c851b55e16e3957efcb43137b14b
#
_entry.id   5071c851b55e16e3957efcb43137b14b
#
_cell.length_a   1.000
_cell.length_b   1.000
_cell.length_c   1.000
_cell.angle_alpha   90.00
_cell.angle_beta   90.00
_cell.angle_gamma   90.00
#
_symmetry.space_group_name_H-M   'P 1'
#
loop_
_entity.id
_entity.type
_entity.pdbx_description
1 polymer ?
#
loop_
_entity_poly.entity_id
_entity_poly.type
_entity_poly.pdbx_seq_one_letter_code
_entity_poly.pdbx_strand_id
1 'polypeptide(L)'
;SKGKLKYRDFDGSFIPEEPFQNTLCIGSCNGDYDLHKILELLPSKVISFLNLKKNNIAEEFNYKTNEVLNAKHQNIWVTSKENISKTKMFVDFQNDVTAKDIKLALKEGFQSIEHVKRYTTTGMATDQGKTSNVNALGIISELSNTNISELGTTTFRLPYTPVTFGALAGRHVKEFFDLERTTPMHEWHTENGAQFEDVGQWKRAWYYPKEKESFSKALNREVKATRNSLGILDASTLGKIDIQGRDVSEFLNRIYTNAWSKLEIGKCRYGLMLNEDGMVYDDGVTTRLGENHYIMTTTTGGAANVLGKLE
;
A
#
# COMPACT_ATOMS: atom_id res chain seq x y z
N SER A 1 1.40 20.49 -12.69
CA SER A 1 0.91 21.30 -13.80
C SER A 1 0.99 20.50 -15.08
N LYS A 2 0.10 20.75 -16.04
CA LYS A 2 0.14 20.12 -17.37
C LYS A 2 1.05 20.87 -18.36
N GLY A 3 1.89 21.78 -17.86
CA GLY A 3 2.83 22.53 -18.66
C GLY A 3 3.93 21.64 -19.26
N LYS A 4 4.57 22.15 -20.29
CA LYS A 4 5.69 21.48 -20.93
C LYS A 4 6.99 21.76 -20.18
N LEU A 5 7.92 20.83 -20.26
CA LEU A 5 9.30 20.98 -19.81
C LEU A 5 10.21 21.10 -21.03
N LYS A 6 11.20 21.97 -20.95
CA LYS A 6 12.24 22.15 -21.95
C LYS A 6 13.55 21.64 -21.39
N TYR A 7 14.22 20.75 -22.13
CA TYR A 7 15.54 20.27 -21.77
C TYR A 7 16.58 21.36 -22.10
N ARG A 8 17.56 21.49 -21.25
CA ARG A 8 18.65 22.45 -21.35
C ARG A 8 19.98 21.71 -21.27
N ASP A 9 20.72 21.66 -22.41
CA ASP A 9 21.96 20.90 -22.52
C ASP A 9 23.09 21.46 -21.65
N PHE A 10 23.06 22.74 -21.39
CA PHE A 10 24.10 23.46 -20.64
C PHE A 10 24.33 22.87 -19.26
N ASP A 11 23.28 22.45 -18.55
CA ASP A 11 23.34 21.92 -17.21
C ASP A 11 22.60 20.55 -17.04
N GLY A 12 22.16 19.97 -18.15
CA GLY A 12 21.50 18.66 -18.14
C GLY A 12 20.16 18.63 -17.40
N SER A 13 19.46 19.76 -17.34
CA SER A 13 18.23 19.90 -16.57
C SER A 13 16.98 20.13 -17.43
N PHE A 14 15.83 19.80 -16.87
CA PHE A 14 14.55 20.18 -17.43
C PHE A 14 14.01 21.41 -16.68
N ILE A 15 13.67 22.45 -17.40
CA ILE A 15 13.06 23.66 -16.86
C ILE A 15 11.62 23.81 -17.36
N PRO A 16 10.75 24.49 -16.62
CA PRO A 16 9.41 24.84 -17.07
C PRO A 16 9.46 25.71 -18.33
N GLU A 17 8.65 25.39 -19.34
CA GLU A 17 8.42 26.24 -20.49
C GLU A 17 7.17 27.09 -20.24
N GLU A 18 6.09 26.84 -20.93
CA GLU A 18 4.83 27.54 -20.70
C GLU A 18 3.98 26.77 -19.68
N PRO A 19 3.64 27.38 -18.54
CA PRO A 19 2.77 26.72 -17.58
C PRO A 19 1.32 26.69 -18.09
N PHE A 20 0.66 25.53 -17.93
CA PHE A 20 -0.77 25.41 -18.25
C PHE A 20 -1.66 26.19 -17.27
N GLN A 21 -1.20 26.42 -16.08
CA GLN A 21 -1.88 27.18 -15.02
C GLN A 21 -1.18 28.51 -14.82
N ASN A 22 -1.87 29.47 -14.23
CA ASN A 22 -1.26 30.73 -13.83
C ASN A 22 -0.24 30.47 -12.71
N THR A 23 0.99 30.19 -13.08
CA THR A 23 2.09 29.77 -12.20
C THR A 23 3.38 30.45 -12.59
N LEU A 24 4.09 30.98 -11.61
CA LEU A 24 5.42 31.56 -11.76
C LEU A 24 6.46 30.60 -11.16
N CYS A 25 7.44 30.19 -11.96
CA CYS A 25 8.58 29.38 -11.52
C CYS A 25 9.81 30.26 -11.32
N ILE A 26 10.45 30.18 -10.15
CA ILE A 26 11.61 30.98 -9.79
C ILE A 26 12.63 30.08 -9.08
N GLY A 27 13.90 30.36 -9.23
CA GLY A 27 14.99 29.66 -8.58
C GLY A 27 15.45 28.42 -9.35
N SER A 28 16.03 27.44 -8.65
CA SER A 28 16.64 26.27 -9.27
C SER A 28 15.67 25.43 -10.12
N CYS A 29 14.39 25.43 -9.81
CA CYS A 29 13.38 24.79 -10.65
C CYS A 29 13.19 25.48 -12.01
N ASN A 30 13.61 26.73 -12.14
CA ASN A 30 13.67 27.50 -13.41
C ASN A 30 15.10 27.56 -13.99
N GLY A 31 16.03 26.85 -13.39
CA GLY A 31 17.43 26.80 -13.78
C GLY A 31 18.25 28.01 -13.34
N ASP A 32 17.79 28.75 -12.38
CA ASP A 32 18.52 29.85 -11.75
C ASP A 32 19.18 29.31 -10.46
N TYR A 33 20.51 29.22 -10.44
CA TYR A 33 21.25 28.62 -9.31
C TYR A 33 21.99 29.65 -8.46
N ASP A 34 22.03 30.91 -8.89
CA ASP A 34 22.64 32.02 -8.15
C ASP A 34 21.63 32.57 -7.13
N LEU A 35 21.82 32.23 -5.88
CA LEU A 35 20.91 32.64 -4.80
C LEU A 35 20.81 34.18 -4.67
N HIS A 36 21.92 34.90 -4.88
CA HIS A 36 21.91 36.37 -4.82
C HIS A 36 20.97 36.96 -5.88
N LYS A 37 21.14 36.54 -7.14
CA LYS A 37 20.30 36.97 -8.26
C LYS A 37 18.83 36.55 -8.09
N ILE A 38 18.59 35.37 -7.54
CA ILE A 38 17.23 34.90 -7.24
C ILE A 38 16.55 35.84 -6.25
N LEU A 39 17.22 36.15 -5.14
CA LEU A 39 16.69 37.02 -4.09
C LEU A 39 16.48 38.47 -4.58
N GLU A 40 17.40 38.97 -5.39
CA GLU A 40 17.32 40.31 -6.01
C GLU A 40 16.10 40.43 -6.96
N LEU A 41 15.90 39.41 -7.81
CA LEU A 41 14.84 39.45 -8.83
C LEU A 41 13.47 39.00 -8.33
N LEU A 42 13.41 38.27 -7.20
CA LEU A 42 12.18 37.70 -6.68
C LEU A 42 11.07 38.75 -6.43
N PRO A 43 11.32 39.89 -5.74
CA PRO A 43 10.28 40.85 -5.49
C PRO A 43 9.68 41.42 -6.78
N SER A 44 10.51 41.83 -7.75
CA SER A 44 10.05 42.38 -9.02
C SER A 44 9.24 41.39 -9.86
N LYS A 45 9.67 40.11 -9.89
CA LYS A 45 8.93 39.03 -10.58
C LYS A 45 7.57 38.77 -9.94
N VAL A 46 7.49 38.74 -8.60
CA VAL A 46 6.23 38.49 -7.86
C VAL A 46 5.27 39.68 -8.03
N ILE A 47 5.78 40.91 -7.91
CA ILE A 47 4.96 42.13 -8.13
C ILE A 47 4.33 42.13 -9.52
N SER A 48 5.16 41.85 -10.55
CA SER A 48 4.69 41.82 -11.94
C SER A 48 3.67 40.69 -12.14
N PHE A 49 3.92 39.51 -11.60
CA PHE A 49 3.02 38.38 -11.75
C PHE A 49 1.66 38.60 -11.08
N LEU A 50 1.64 39.23 -9.90
CA LEU A 50 0.42 39.53 -9.15
C LEU A 50 -0.23 40.84 -9.52
N ASN A 51 0.34 41.60 -10.48
CA ASN A 51 -0.12 42.97 -10.85
C ASN A 51 -0.24 43.94 -9.65
N LEU A 52 0.67 43.80 -8.69
CA LEU A 52 0.66 44.64 -7.49
C LEU A 52 1.27 46.02 -7.77
N LYS A 53 0.78 47.06 -7.08
CA LYS A 53 1.40 48.41 -7.13
C LYS A 53 2.72 48.36 -6.34
N LYS A 54 3.79 48.89 -6.94
CA LYS A 54 5.16 48.89 -6.41
C LYS A 54 5.31 49.48 -4.99
N ASN A 55 4.35 50.36 -4.58
CA ASN A 55 4.37 51.03 -3.27
C ASN A 55 3.99 50.13 -2.07
N ASN A 56 3.58 48.91 -2.28
CA ASN A 56 3.13 47.98 -1.21
C ASN A 56 4.22 47.03 -0.74
N ILE A 57 5.45 47.10 -1.24
CA ILE A 57 6.53 46.20 -0.86
C ILE A 57 7.58 47.02 -0.13
N ALA A 58 7.61 46.88 1.17
CA ALA A 58 8.62 47.47 2.03
C ALA A 58 9.95 46.73 1.85
N GLU A 59 11.04 47.51 1.82
CA GLU A 59 12.43 47.19 2.01
C GLU A 59 13.12 46.39 0.88
N GLU A 60 14.18 46.99 0.36
CA GLU A 60 15.23 46.33 -0.39
C GLU A 60 15.90 45.29 0.53
N PHE A 61 15.60 44.03 0.32
CA PHE A 61 16.29 42.95 1.02
C PHE A 61 17.74 42.89 0.53
N ASN A 62 18.66 43.39 1.33
CA ASN A 62 20.09 43.35 1.01
C ASN A 62 20.72 42.06 1.62
N TYR A 63 20.54 40.95 0.90
CA TYR A 63 21.16 39.67 1.31
C TYR A 63 22.58 39.58 0.79
N LYS A 64 23.55 39.37 1.68
CA LYS A 64 24.91 38.99 1.30
C LYS A 64 24.94 37.48 1.12
N THR A 65 25.23 37.00 -0.07
CA THR A 65 25.45 35.59 -0.36
C THR A 65 26.91 35.41 -0.79
N ASN A 66 27.44 34.20 -0.61
CA ASN A 66 28.75 33.85 -1.16
C ASN A 66 28.68 33.83 -2.69
N GLU A 67 29.78 34.18 -3.34
CA GLU A 67 29.87 34.07 -4.79
C GLU A 67 29.66 32.62 -5.26
N VAL A 68 28.85 32.47 -6.28
CA VAL A 68 28.63 31.15 -6.90
C VAL A 68 29.82 30.89 -7.81
N LEU A 69 30.53 29.80 -7.55
CA LEU A 69 31.56 29.31 -8.45
C LEU A 69 30.92 28.92 -9.80
N ASN A 70 31.22 29.64 -10.84
CA ASN A 70 30.81 29.30 -12.21
C ASN A 70 31.60 28.08 -12.70
N ALA A 71 31.22 26.90 -12.27
CA ALA A 71 31.77 25.65 -12.79
C ALA A 71 31.17 25.35 -14.16
N LYS A 72 32.00 24.92 -15.10
CA LYS A 72 31.50 24.35 -16.37
C LYS A 72 30.84 23.02 -16.07
N HIS A 73 29.55 22.91 -16.32
CA HIS A 73 28.81 21.65 -16.21
C HIS A 73 29.21 20.71 -17.36
N GLN A 74 29.48 19.46 -17.05
CA GLN A 74 29.68 18.40 -18.04
C GLN A 74 28.73 17.24 -17.66
N ASN A 75 27.83 16.93 -18.59
CA ASN A 75 26.90 15.85 -18.41
C ASN A 75 27.59 14.51 -18.68
N ILE A 76 27.76 13.68 -17.65
CA ILE A 76 28.36 12.34 -17.75
C ILE A 76 27.30 11.35 -17.34
N TRP A 77 26.71 10.65 -18.30
CA TRP A 77 25.64 9.70 -18.07
C TRP A 77 26.15 8.30 -17.71
N VAL A 78 27.30 7.92 -18.25
CA VAL A 78 28.01 6.67 -17.97
C VAL A 78 29.48 6.91 -17.84
N THR A 79 30.18 6.18 -16.99
CA THR A 79 31.61 6.29 -16.77
C THR A 79 32.44 5.72 -17.95
N SER A 80 31.90 4.76 -18.68
CA SER A 80 32.53 4.16 -19.86
C SER A 80 31.49 3.53 -20.77
N LYS A 81 31.30 4.10 -21.97
CA LYS A 81 30.39 3.59 -23.01
C LYS A 81 30.80 2.21 -23.53
N GLU A 82 32.09 1.95 -23.66
CA GLU A 82 32.61 0.68 -24.16
C GLU A 82 32.37 -0.48 -23.19
N ASN A 83 32.31 -0.17 -21.89
CA ASN A 83 32.18 -1.17 -20.85
C ASN A 83 30.75 -1.39 -20.36
N ILE A 84 29.73 -0.75 -20.95
CA ILE A 84 28.29 -0.89 -20.51
C ILE A 84 27.86 -2.36 -20.40
N SER A 85 28.33 -3.22 -21.34
CA SER A 85 27.97 -4.63 -21.33
C SER A 85 28.78 -5.49 -20.35
N LYS A 86 29.91 -4.99 -19.84
CA LYS A 86 30.89 -5.72 -19.03
C LYS A 86 30.79 -5.38 -17.54
N THR A 87 30.34 -4.17 -17.21
CA THR A 87 30.30 -3.66 -15.83
C THR A 87 28.90 -3.29 -15.42
N LYS A 88 28.61 -3.43 -14.13
CA LYS A 88 27.34 -2.96 -13.54
C LYS A 88 27.46 -1.46 -13.25
N MET A 89 26.81 -0.65 -14.07
CA MET A 89 26.66 0.79 -13.86
C MET A 89 25.21 1.06 -13.48
N PHE A 90 24.95 1.16 -12.18
CA PHE A 90 23.60 1.36 -11.65
C PHE A 90 23.08 2.75 -12.02
N VAL A 91 21.82 2.76 -12.45
CA VAL A 91 21.06 3.96 -12.83
C VAL A 91 19.92 4.19 -11.84
N ASP A 92 19.18 3.13 -11.52
CA ASP A 92 18.14 3.12 -10.51
C ASP A 92 18.53 2.18 -9.37
N PHE A 93 18.89 2.76 -8.22
CA PHE A 93 19.36 2.00 -7.07
C PHE A 93 18.23 1.28 -6.30
N GLN A 94 16.98 1.72 -6.46
CA GLN A 94 15.85 1.08 -5.77
C GLN A 94 15.40 -0.21 -6.47
N ASN A 95 15.55 -0.26 -7.80
CA ASN A 95 15.19 -1.42 -8.61
C ASN A 95 16.40 -2.13 -9.22
N ASP A 96 17.62 -1.77 -8.81
CA ASP A 96 18.87 -2.34 -9.31
C ASP A 96 19.05 -2.29 -10.84
N VAL A 97 18.44 -1.27 -11.48
CA VAL A 97 18.55 -1.11 -12.94
C VAL A 97 19.91 -0.54 -13.33
N THR A 98 20.53 -1.17 -14.30
CA THR A 98 21.84 -0.78 -14.80
C THR A 98 21.76 -0.19 -16.22
N ALA A 99 22.81 0.49 -16.66
CA ALA A 99 22.95 0.94 -18.04
C ALA A 99 22.90 -0.23 -19.06
N LYS A 100 23.30 -1.43 -18.64
CA LYS A 100 23.21 -2.66 -19.45
C LYS A 100 21.75 -3.04 -19.70
N ASP A 101 20.86 -2.89 -18.71
CA ASP A 101 19.43 -3.23 -18.84
C ASP A 101 18.76 -2.25 -19.81
N ILE A 102 19.10 -0.96 -19.73
CA ILE A 102 18.65 0.05 -20.69
C ILE A 102 19.13 -0.29 -22.09
N LYS A 103 20.42 -0.64 -22.27
CA LYS A 103 20.96 -1.07 -23.55
C LYS A 103 20.24 -2.30 -24.09
N LEU A 104 19.89 -3.26 -23.24
CA LEU A 104 19.13 -4.45 -23.62
C LEU A 104 17.73 -4.05 -24.11
N ALA A 105 17.02 -3.20 -23.38
CA ALA A 105 15.70 -2.71 -23.78
C ALA A 105 15.72 -2.08 -25.19
N LEU A 106 16.70 -1.23 -25.47
CA LEU A 106 16.88 -0.62 -26.81
C LEU A 106 17.18 -1.67 -27.88
N LYS A 107 18.00 -2.68 -27.57
CA LYS A 107 18.30 -3.80 -28.49
C LYS A 107 17.08 -4.64 -28.82
N GLU A 108 16.19 -4.82 -27.85
CA GLU A 108 14.88 -5.51 -27.98
C GLU A 108 13.84 -4.67 -28.77
N GLY A 109 14.20 -3.43 -29.15
CA GLY A 109 13.35 -2.58 -30.00
C GLY A 109 12.47 -1.56 -29.25
N PHE A 110 12.62 -1.41 -27.94
CA PHE A 110 11.90 -0.39 -27.19
C PHE A 110 12.52 0.99 -27.42
N GLN A 111 11.83 1.86 -28.14
CA GLN A 111 12.30 3.22 -28.46
C GLN A 111 11.68 4.28 -27.53
N SER A 112 10.44 4.09 -27.12
CA SER A 112 9.77 5.01 -26.19
C SER A 112 10.33 4.90 -24.78
N ILE A 113 10.66 6.03 -24.17
CA ILE A 113 11.14 6.08 -22.78
C ILE A 113 10.15 5.42 -21.79
N GLU A 114 8.85 5.55 -22.02
CA GLU A 114 7.82 4.91 -21.20
C GLU A 114 7.83 3.37 -21.33
N HIS A 115 8.18 2.84 -22.48
CA HIS A 115 8.34 1.40 -22.67
C HIS A 115 9.64 0.90 -22.06
N VAL A 116 10.77 1.62 -22.26
CA VAL A 116 12.04 1.31 -21.59
C VAL A 116 11.87 1.31 -20.08
N LYS A 117 11.17 2.31 -19.52
CA LYS A 117 10.83 2.38 -18.10
C LYS A 117 10.11 1.12 -17.63
N ARG A 118 9.08 0.65 -18.35
CA ARG A 118 8.30 -0.54 -17.95
C ARG A 118 9.08 -1.83 -18.13
N TYR A 119 9.89 -1.92 -19.16
CA TYR A 119 10.72 -3.09 -19.41
C TYR A 119 11.82 -3.27 -18.34
N THR A 120 12.47 -2.17 -17.95
CA THR A 120 13.59 -2.16 -17.00
C THR A 120 13.18 -1.91 -15.55
N THR A 121 11.96 -1.45 -15.31
CA THR A 121 11.48 -0.90 -14.03
C THR A 121 12.15 0.40 -13.56
N THR A 122 12.94 1.05 -14.43
CA THR A 122 13.60 2.34 -14.13
C THR A 122 12.59 3.40 -13.73
N GLY A 123 12.78 4.03 -12.57
CA GLY A 123 11.92 5.11 -12.07
C GLY A 123 10.52 4.65 -11.63
N MET A 124 10.32 3.35 -11.40
CA MET A 124 9.04 2.78 -10.93
C MET A 124 8.99 2.55 -9.42
N ALA A 125 10.07 2.77 -8.71
CA ALA A 125 10.12 2.64 -7.26
C ALA A 125 9.52 3.86 -6.53
N THR A 126 9.60 3.87 -5.19
CA THR A 126 8.95 4.89 -4.34
C THR A 126 9.42 6.32 -4.60
N ASP A 127 10.65 6.52 -5.10
CA ASP A 127 11.16 7.84 -5.49
C ASP A 127 10.59 8.34 -6.83
N GLN A 128 9.89 7.49 -7.58
CA GLN A 128 9.32 7.78 -8.89
C GLN A 128 10.35 8.35 -9.87
N GLY A 129 11.58 7.86 -9.77
CA GLY A 129 12.67 8.22 -10.67
C GLY A 129 13.29 9.61 -10.47
N LYS A 130 13.09 10.24 -9.32
CA LYS A 130 13.68 11.56 -9.02
C LYS A 130 15.20 11.57 -9.15
N THR A 131 15.85 10.45 -8.84
CA THR A 131 17.31 10.28 -8.92
C THR A 131 17.79 9.59 -10.20
N SER A 132 16.93 8.86 -10.90
CA SER A 132 17.31 7.98 -12.01
C SER A 132 16.82 8.43 -13.38
N ASN A 133 15.67 9.11 -13.50
CA ASN A 133 15.02 9.36 -14.79
C ASN A 133 15.88 10.19 -15.76
N VAL A 134 16.53 11.25 -15.30
CA VAL A 134 17.35 12.10 -16.17
C VAL A 134 18.60 11.34 -16.63
N ASN A 135 19.21 10.57 -15.74
CA ASN A 135 20.35 9.71 -16.09
C ASN A 135 19.97 8.65 -17.14
N ALA A 136 18.81 8.02 -16.94
CA ALA A 136 18.27 7.05 -17.91
C ALA A 136 18.04 7.69 -19.29
N LEU A 137 17.46 8.89 -19.34
CA LEU A 137 17.28 9.65 -20.58
C LEU A 137 18.61 9.96 -21.27
N GLY A 138 19.62 10.39 -20.50
CA GLY A 138 20.95 10.64 -21.03
C GLY A 138 21.59 9.39 -21.64
N ILE A 139 21.48 8.24 -20.97
CA ILE A 139 21.99 6.96 -21.48
C ILE A 139 21.25 6.54 -22.76
N ILE A 140 19.91 6.66 -22.77
CA ILE A 140 19.12 6.35 -23.98
C ILE A 140 19.51 7.24 -25.13
N SER A 141 19.62 8.56 -24.89
CA SER A 141 20.07 9.55 -25.87
C SER A 141 21.42 9.16 -26.51
N GLU A 142 22.39 8.82 -25.68
CA GLU A 142 23.72 8.41 -26.18
C GLU A 142 23.70 7.08 -26.92
N LEU A 143 22.88 6.12 -26.51
CA LEU A 143 22.82 4.80 -27.16
C LEU A 143 21.97 4.79 -28.44
N SER A 144 20.94 5.62 -28.51
CA SER A 144 20.03 5.73 -29.67
C SER A 144 20.41 6.83 -30.63
N ASN A 145 21.39 7.69 -30.28
CA ASN A 145 21.77 8.89 -31.02
C ASN A 145 20.56 9.84 -31.26
N THR A 146 19.67 9.95 -30.29
CA THR A 146 18.47 10.80 -30.31
C THR A 146 18.61 11.87 -29.24
N ASN A 147 18.22 13.11 -29.53
CA ASN A 147 18.29 14.19 -28.55
C ASN A 147 17.38 13.96 -27.38
N ILE A 148 17.80 14.33 -26.16
CA ILE A 148 16.97 14.17 -24.93
C ILE A 148 15.65 14.92 -25.08
N SER A 149 15.63 16.09 -25.71
CA SER A 149 14.40 16.85 -25.98
C SER A 149 13.37 16.11 -26.84
N GLU A 150 13.82 15.21 -27.72
CA GLU A 150 12.95 14.40 -28.57
C GLU A 150 12.42 13.13 -27.88
N LEU A 151 13.20 12.58 -26.92
CA LEU A 151 12.82 11.41 -26.15
C LEU A 151 11.63 11.69 -25.21
N GLY A 152 11.47 12.94 -24.80
CA GLY A 152 10.46 13.34 -23.83
C GLY A 152 10.82 12.96 -22.38
N THR A 153 9.84 12.98 -21.50
CA THR A 153 10.00 12.64 -20.08
C THR A 153 9.07 11.50 -19.66
N THR A 154 9.49 10.74 -18.67
CA THR A 154 8.63 9.72 -18.07
C THR A 154 7.54 10.35 -17.22
N THR A 155 6.38 9.72 -17.22
CA THR A 155 5.25 10.10 -16.37
C THR A 155 5.35 9.36 -15.04
N PHE A 156 5.31 10.09 -13.92
CA PHE A 156 5.23 9.50 -12.59
C PHE A 156 3.82 8.99 -12.30
N ARG A 157 3.70 8.06 -11.33
CA ARG A 157 2.42 7.60 -10.79
C ARG A 157 2.20 8.20 -9.40
N LEU A 158 0.94 8.47 -9.07
CA LEU A 158 0.57 8.90 -7.72
C LEU A 158 0.73 7.74 -6.71
N PRO A 159 1.19 8.04 -5.49
CA PRO A 159 1.66 9.34 -5.00
C PRO A 159 3.10 9.64 -5.46
N TYR A 160 3.35 10.86 -5.94
CA TYR A 160 4.69 11.29 -6.36
C TYR A 160 5.67 11.38 -5.18
N THR A 161 5.19 11.82 -4.03
CA THR A 161 5.91 11.75 -2.75
C THR A 161 5.40 10.55 -1.97
N PRO A 162 6.29 9.65 -1.50
CA PRO A 162 5.89 8.50 -0.72
C PRO A 162 5.05 8.89 0.49
N VAL A 163 3.94 8.19 0.70
CA VAL A 163 3.05 8.39 1.85
C VAL A 163 3.22 7.22 2.81
N THR A 164 3.50 7.51 4.06
CA THR A 164 3.64 6.48 5.09
C THR A 164 2.28 5.94 5.53
N PHE A 165 2.23 4.70 5.98
CA PHE A 165 1.03 4.13 6.56
C PHE A 165 0.52 4.95 7.75
N GLY A 166 1.42 5.50 8.58
CA GLY A 166 1.05 6.39 9.68
C GLY A 166 0.31 7.66 9.24
N ALA A 167 0.66 8.22 8.07
CA ALA A 167 -0.06 9.37 7.51
C ALA A 167 -1.46 8.97 6.99
N LEU A 168 -1.62 7.74 6.48
CA LEU A 168 -2.89 7.21 5.99
C LEU A 168 -3.82 6.77 7.12
N ALA A 169 -3.27 6.30 8.24
CA ALA A 169 -4.02 5.78 9.37
C ALA A 169 -4.95 6.82 10.02
N GLY A 170 -4.64 8.12 9.89
CA GLY A 170 -5.47 9.19 10.44
C GLY A 170 -5.60 9.07 11.96
N ARG A 171 -6.83 8.83 12.45
CA ARG A 171 -7.12 8.62 13.88
C ARG A 171 -6.87 7.19 14.36
N HIS A 172 -6.76 6.25 13.43
CA HIS A 172 -6.49 4.84 13.71
C HIS A 172 -4.98 4.62 13.81
N VAL A 173 -4.42 4.97 14.98
CA VAL A 173 -2.99 4.84 15.28
C VAL A 173 -2.78 3.96 16.49
N LYS A 174 -1.58 3.37 16.63
CA LYS A 174 -1.24 2.44 17.71
C LYS A 174 -2.24 1.29 17.75
N GLU A 175 -2.83 1.03 18.93
CA GLU A 175 -3.84 -0.01 19.17
C GLU A 175 -5.10 0.10 18.28
N PHE A 176 -5.39 1.28 17.74
CA PHE A 176 -6.51 1.48 16.81
C PHE A 176 -6.16 1.24 15.34
N PHE A 177 -4.87 1.15 15.02
CA PHE A 177 -4.41 0.84 13.66
C PHE A 177 -4.50 -0.67 13.37
N ASP A 178 -4.12 -1.48 14.35
CA ASP A 178 -4.24 -2.95 14.30
C ASP A 178 -4.97 -3.41 15.56
N LEU A 179 -6.30 -3.45 15.47
CA LEU A 179 -7.15 -3.73 16.61
C LEU A 179 -7.07 -5.21 16.99
N GLU A 180 -6.67 -5.48 18.21
CA GLU A 180 -6.79 -6.80 18.82
C GLU A 180 -8.14 -6.95 19.55
N ARG A 181 -8.84 -8.05 19.30
CA ARG A 181 -10.04 -8.44 20.01
C ARG A 181 -9.74 -9.61 20.92
N THR A 182 -10.19 -9.52 22.16
CA THR A 182 -10.02 -10.58 23.16
C THR A 182 -11.37 -11.12 23.60
N THR A 183 -11.41 -12.40 23.96
CA THR A 183 -12.62 -13.02 24.52
C THR A 183 -12.80 -12.64 26.00
N PRO A 184 -14.01 -12.78 26.58
CA PRO A 184 -14.19 -12.60 28.01
C PRO A 184 -13.32 -13.51 28.89
N MET A 185 -12.84 -14.61 28.34
CA MET A 185 -11.97 -15.58 29.01
C MET A 185 -10.47 -15.32 28.82
N HIS A 186 -10.09 -14.24 28.12
CA HIS A 186 -8.70 -14.00 27.69
C HIS A 186 -7.72 -13.96 28.88
N GLU A 187 -8.07 -13.29 29.95
CA GLU A 187 -7.23 -13.20 31.16
C GLU A 187 -7.02 -14.59 31.76
N TRP A 188 -8.10 -15.37 31.92
CA TRP A 188 -8.00 -16.74 32.39
C TRP A 188 -7.11 -17.63 31.51
N HIS A 189 -7.23 -17.51 30.20
CA HIS A 189 -6.37 -18.23 29.26
C HIS A 189 -4.90 -17.86 29.45
N THR A 190 -4.63 -16.57 29.60
CA THR A 190 -3.27 -16.05 29.82
C THR A 190 -2.67 -16.55 31.13
N GLU A 191 -3.43 -16.48 32.22
CA GLU A 191 -3.01 -16.97 33.54
C GLU A 191 -2.74 -18.48 33.55
N ASN A 192 -3.44 -19.24 32.72
CA ASN A 192 -3.26 -20.67 32.55
C ASN A 192 -2.22 -21.04 31.47
N GLY A 193 -1.47 -20.08 30.96
CA GLY A 193 -0.36 -20.30 30.04
C GLY A 193 -0.75 -20.69 28.63
N ALA A 194 -1.94 -20.29 28.16
CA ALA A 194 -2.37 -20.54 26.80
C ALA A 194 -1.42 -19.87 25.78
N GLN A 195 -1.18 -20.56 24.70
CA GLN A 195 -0.67 -19.95 23.48
C GLN A 195 -1.86 -19.52 22.63
N PHE A 196 -1.74 -18.35 21.99
CA PHE A 196 -2.82 -17.79 21.21
C PHE A 196 -2.53 -17.89 19.72
N GLU A 197 -3.59 -18.02 18.94
CA GLU A 197 -3.55 -17.81 17.49
C GLU A 197 -4.41 -16.60 17.10
N ASP A 198 -4.02 -15.95 16.00
CA ASP A 198 -4.78 -14.84 15.44
C ASP A 198 -5.82 -15.37 14.45
N VAL A 199 -7.10 -15.13 14.75
CA VAL A 199 -8.21 -15.45 13.84
C VAL A 199 -8.86 -14.12 13.43
N GLY A 200 -8.38 -13.55 12.35
CA GLY A 200 -8.64 -12.15 12.03
C GLY A 200 -8.07 -11.25 13.11
N GLN A 201 -8.91 -10.44 13.72
CA GLN A 201 -8.52 -9.56 14.84
C GLN A 201 -8.64 -10.22 16.22
N TRP A 202 -9.12 -11.45 16.30
CA TRP A 202 -9.34 -12.14 17.56
C TRP A 202 -8.12 -12.91 18.01
N LYS A 203 -7.73 -12.73 19.28
CA LYS A 203 -6.82 -13.63 19.99
C LYS A 203 -7.61 -14.82 20.51
N ARG A 204 -7.40 -15.99 19.93
CA ARG A 204 -8.06 -17.23 20.34
C ARG A 204 -7.06 -18.14 21.04
N ALA A 205 -7.43 -18.67 22.22
CA ALA A 205 -6.60 -19.69 22.86
C ALA A 205 -6.47 -20.92 21.96
N TRP A 206 -5.24 -21.30 21.64
CA TRP A 206 -4.94 -22.36 20.71
C TRP A 206 -4.62 -23.68 21.41
N TYR A 207 -3.67 -23.63 22.36
CA TYR A 207 -3.29 -24.79 23.19
C TYR A 207 -2.57 -24.33 24.45
N TYR A 208 -2.41 -25.26 25.42
CA TYR A 208 -1.81 -24.99 26.73
C TYR A 208 -0.54 -25.85 26.91
N PRO A 209 0.64 -25.37 26.54
CA PRO A 209 1.86 -26.15 26.71
C PRO A 209 2.24 -26.29 28.17
N LYS A 210 2.75 -27.46 28.55
CA LYS A 210 3.49 -27.64 29.78
C LYS A 210 4.94 -27.29 29.57
N GLU A 211 5.70 -27.13 30.68
CA GLU A 211 7.11 -26.78 30.63
C GLU A 211 7.89 -27.72 29.67
N LYS A 212 8.62 -27.13 28.73
CA LYS A 212 9.43 -27.83 27.69
C LYS A 212 8.63 -28.76 26.76
N GLU A 213 7.32 -28.61 26.67
CA GLU A 213 6.46 -29.37 25.77
C GLU A 213 6.43 -28.73 24.38
N SER A 214 6.65 -29.54 23.32
CA SER A 214 6.44 -29.06 21.95
C SER A 214 4.95 -29.01 21.61
N PHE A 215 4.59 -28.20 20.60
CA PHE A 215 3.21 -28.11 20.09
C PHE A 215 2.55 -29.46 19.84
N SER A 216 3.22 -30.36 19.12
CA SER A 216 2.69 -31.69 18.79
C SER A 216 2.43 -32.56 20.04
N LYS A 217 3.28 -32.41 21.08
CA LYS A 217 3.08 -33.14 22.34
C LYS A 217 1.89 -32.57 23.11
N ALA A 218 1.80 -31.25 23.21
CA ALA A 218 0.67 -30.54 23.84
C ALA A 218 -0.65 -30.94 23.17
N LEU A 219 -0.72 -30.84 21.85
CA LEU A 219 -1.89 -31.21 21.05
C LEU A 219 -2.33 -32.67 21.32
N ASN A 220 -1.39 -33.60 21.22
CA ASN A 220 -1.69 -35.02 21.46
C ASN A 220 -2.17 -35.28 22.90
N ARG A 221 -1.62 -34.59 23.89
CA ARG A 221 -2.04 -34.69 25.29
C ARG A 221 -3.46 -34.16 25.47
N GLU A 222 -3.79 -32.98 24.91
CA GLU A 222 -5.11 -32.36 25.04
C GLU A 222 -6.19 -33.18 24.33
N VAL A 223 -5.90 -33.68 23.11
CA VAL A 223 -6.82 -34.59 22.39
C VAL A 223 -7.08 -35.87 23.18
N LYS A 224 -6.04 -36.48 23.76
CA LYS A 224 -6.21 -37.67 24.61
C LYS A 224 -7.01 -37.38 25.87
N ALA A 225 -6.77 -36.24 26.52
CA ALA A 225 -7.51 -35.81 27.69
C ALA A 225 -9.01 -35.63 27.38
N THR A 226 -9.34 -34.96 26.31
CA THR A 226 -10.70 -34.73 25.83
C THR A 226 -11.42 -36.05 25.50
N ARG A 227 -10.74 -37.05 24.93
CA ARG A 227 -11.30 -38.35 24.59
C ARG A 227 -11.50 -39.26 25.80
N ASN A 228 -10.65 -39.13 26.80
CA ASN A 228 -10.65 -40.04 27.97
C ASN A 228 -11.31 -39.40 29.22
N SER A 229 -11.59 -38.10 29.17
CA SER A 229 -12.14 -37.34 30.30
C SER A 229 -13.03 -36.22 29.78
N LEU A 230 -12.78 -34.98 30.18
CA LEU A 230 -13.56 -33.78 29.85
C LEU A 230 -12.69 -32.78 29.14
N GLY A 231 -13.22 -32.16 28.06
CA GLY A 231 -12.64 -31.02 27.37
C GLY A 231 -13.54 -29.79 27.47
N ILE A 232 -12.93 -28.59 27.58
CA ILE A 232 -13.61 -27.29 27.53
C ILE A 232 -13.00 -26.50 26.38
N LEU A 233 -13.85 -25.86 25.59
CA LEU A 233 -13.44 -24.98 24.49
C LEU A 233 -14.10 -23.62 24.65
N ASP A 234 -13.31 -22.54 24.62
CA ASP A 234 -13.84 -21.18 24.49
C ASP A 234 -14.23 -20.92 23.02
N ALA A 235 -15.53 -20.94 22.76
CA ALA A 235 -16.13 -20.68 21.46
C ALA A 235 -16.56 -19.22 21.28
N SER A 236 -16.08 -18.30 22.12
CA SER A 236 -16.53 -16.89 22.09
C SER A 236 -16.18 -16.16 20.81
N THR A 237 -15.15 -16.60 20.07
CA THR A 237 -14.75 -15.98 18.79
C THR A 237 -15.68 -16.32 17.62
N LEU A 238 -16.45 -17.39 17.70
CA LEU A 238 -17.43 -17.73 16.64
C LEU A 238 -18.51 -16.64 16.55
N GLY A 239 -19.01 -16.36 15.37
CA GLY A 239 -20.18 -15.49 15.19
C GLY A 239 -21.42 -16.09 15.89
N LYS A 240 -22.29 -15.25 16.41
CA LYS A 240 -23.60 -15.62 16.96
C LYS A 240 -24.64 -14.70 16.35
N ILE A 241 -25.62 -15.29 15.71
CA ILE A 241 -26.74 -14.55 15.11
C ILE A 241 -28.03 -15.06 15.76
N ASP A 242 -28.76 -14.15 16.35
CA ASP A 242 -30.09 -14.42 16.93
C ASP A 242 -31.12 -14.12 15.85
N ILE A 243 -31.99 -15.10 15.58
CA ILE A 243 -33.01 -15.00 14.54
C ILE A 243 -34.38 -15.32 15.11
N GLN A 244 -35.31 -14.39 14.98
CA GLN A 244 -36.64 -14.49 15.49
C GLN A 244 -37.68 -14.12 14.43
N GLY A 245 -38.76 -14.87 14.35
CA GLY A 245 -39.87 -14.59 13.44
C GLY A 245 -40.72 -15.83 13.15
N ARG A 246 -41.97 -15.62 12.72
CA ARG A 246 -42.90 -16.70 12.42
C ARG A 246 -42.42 -17.67 11.35
N ASP A 247 -41.67 -17.12 10.39
CA ASP A 247 -41.20 -17.85 9.22
C ASP A 247 -39.72 -18.32 9.35
N VAL A 248 -39.11 -18.16 10.55
CA VAL A 248 -37.68 -18.40 10.74
C VAL A 248 -37.26 -19.83 10.37
N SER A 249 -38.06 -20.84 10.67
CA SER A 249 -37.73 -22.24 10.35
C SER A 249 -37.76 -22.49 8.84
N GLU A 250 -38.72 -21.90 8.11
CA GLU A 250 -38.79 -21.96 6.64
C GLU A 250 -37.65 -21.16 6.01
N PHE A 251 -37.37 -19.97 6.51
CA PHE A 251 -36.24 -19.15 6.07
C PHE A 251 -34.92 -19.93 6.19
N LEU A 252 -34.65 -20.52 7.34
CA LEU A 252 -33.43 -21.33 7.54
C LEU A 252 -33.36 -22.57 6.64
N ASN A 253 -34.52 -23.20 6.33
CA ASN A 253 -34.58 -24.31 5.37
C ASN A 253 -34.14 -23.90 3.94
N ARG A 254 -34.32 -22.63 3.57
CA ARG A 254 -33.91 -22.10 2.25
C ARG A 254 -32.45 -21.71 2.20
N ILE A 255 -31.87 -21.35 3.33
CA ILE A 255 -30.50 -20.85 3.42
C ILE A 255 -29.51 -22.01 3.62
N TYR A 256 -29.86 -23.00 4.43
CA TYR A 256 -29.01 -24.11 4.80
C TYR A 256 -29.44 -25.42 4.14
N THR A 257 -28.50 -26.35 4.04
CA THR A 257 -28.74 -27.68 3.48
C THR A 257 -29.59 -28.60 4.36
N ASN A 258 -29.90 -28.18 5.59
CA ASN A 258 -30.58 -29.00 6.59
C ASN A 258 -32.07 -28.63 6.76
N ALA A 259 -32.88 -29.58 7.27
CA ALA A 259 -34.30 -29.36 7.56
C ALA A 259 -34.51 -28.80 8.97
N TRP A 260 -34.47 -27.49 9.12
CA TRP A 260 -34.60 -26.80 10.40
C TRP A 260 -36.02 -26.85 10.99
N SER A 261 -37.03 -26.89 10.14
CA SER A 261 -38.44 -27.06 10.59
C SER A 261 -38.67 -28.36 11.35
N LYS A 262 -37.83 -29.40 11.15
CA LYS A 262 -37.87 -30.67 11.87
C LYS A 262 -36.98 -30.68 13.09
N LEU A 263 -36.30 -29.61 13.44
CA LEU A 263 -35.49 -29.52 14.64
C LEU A 263 -36.38 -29.26 15.85
N GLU A 264 -36.28 -30.11 16.87
CA GLU A 264 -37.05 -29.97 18.12
C GLU A 264 -36.54 -28.77 18.94
N ILE A 265 -37.42 -28.15 19.72
CA ILE A 265 -37.04 -27.09 20.67
C ILE A 265 -36.03 -27.62 21.67
N GLY A 266 -34.98 -26.85 21.96
CA GLY A 266 -33.87 -27.22 22.86
C GLY A 266 -32.83 -28.13 22.20
N LYS A 267 -32.97 -28.45 20.91
CA LYS A 267 -31.98 -29.20 20.15
C LYS A 267 -31.17 -28.29 19.25
N CYS A 268 -29.96 -28.75 18.88
CA CYS A 268 -29.08 -28.08 17.92
C CYS A 268 -28.70 -29.02 16.78
N ARG A 269 -28.32 -28.43 15.68
CA ARG A 269 -27.88 -29.16 14.50
C ARG A 269 -26.80 -28.35 13.77
N TYR A 270 -25.75 -29.06 13.33
CA TYR A 270 -24.77 -28.51 12.41
C TYR A 270 -25.36 -28.39 11.02
N GLY A 271 -25.05 -27.31 10.31
CA GLY A 271 -25.49 -27.06 8.96
C GLY A 271 -24.47 -26.35 8.09
N LEU A 272 -24.62 -26.52 6.80
CA LEU A 272 -23.83 -25.86 5.77
C LEU A 272 -24.68 -24.83 5.04
N MET A 273 -24.14 -23.62 4.89
CA MET A 273 -24.68 -22.57 4.02
C MET A 273 -23.92 -22.64 2.69
N LEU A 274 -24.62 -22.68 1.58
CA LEU A 274 -24.05 -22.74 0.25
C LEU A 274 -24.31 -21.45 -0.55
N ASN A 275 -23.42 -21.18 -1.48
CA ASN A 275 -23.66 -20.23 -2.55
C ASN A 275 -24.53 -20.84 -3.66
N GLU A 276 -24.95 -20.03 -4.62
CA GLU A 276 -25.78 -20.46 -5.77
C GLU A 276 -25.08 -21.50 -6.66
N ASP A 277 -23.75 -21.50 -6.68
CA ASP A 277 -22.91 -22.48 -7.38
C ASP A 277 -22.69 -23.78 -6.59
N GLY A 278 -23.27 -23.89 -5.39
CA GLY A 278 -23.17 -25.06 -4.53
C GLY A 278 -21.90 -25.12 -3.68
N MET A 279 -21.02 -24.11 -3.74
CA MET A 279 -19.84 -24.02 -2.91
C MET A 279 -20.19 -23.60 -1.49
N VAL A 280 -19.46 -24.13 -0.50
CA VAL A 280 -19.66 -23.78 0.91
C VAL A 280 -19.37 -22.30 1.13
N TYR A 281 -20.35 -21.58 1.65
CA TYR A 281 -20.26 -20.18 2.01
C TYR A 281 -19.82 -20.01 3.47
N ASP A 282 -20.50 -20.72 4.39
CA ASP A 282 -20.18 -20.79 5.80
C ASP A 282 -20.79 -22.05 6.42
N ASP A 283 -20.40 -22.32 7.66
CA ASP A 283 -20.92 -23.45 8.42
C ASP A 283 -21.14 -23.05 9.90
N GLY A 284 -21.93 -23.83 10.59
CA GLY A 284 -22.14 -23.57 12.00
C GLY A 284 -23.21 -24.47 12.63
N VAL A 285 -23.43 -24.24 13.92
CA VAL A 285 -24.43 -24.95 14.69
C VAL A 285 -25.61 -24.00 14.95
N THR A 286 -26.80 -24.43 14.56
CA THR A 286 -28.03 -23.69 14.83
C THR A 286 -28.82 -24.42 15.90
N THR A 287 -29.23 -23.69 16.95
CA THR A 287 -30.01 -24.17 18.07
C THR A 287 -31.42 -23.58 18.03
N ARG A 288 -32.44 -24.40 18.16
CA ARG A 288 -33.83 -23.94 18.28
C ARG A 288 -34.13 -23.66 19.76
N LEU A 289 -34.31 -22.39 20.12
CA LEU A 289 -34.62 -21.97 21.51
C LEU A 289 -36.11 -21.94 21.79
N GLY A 290 -36.91 -21.70 20.77
CA GLY A 290 -38.37 -21.62 20.86
C GLY A 290 -39.04 -21.92 19.54
N GLU A 291 -40.37 -21.81 19.49
CA GLU A 291 -41.13 -22.07 18.28
C GLU A 291 -40.64 -21.21 17.10
N ASN A 292 -40.46 -19.92 17.36
CA ASN A 292 -40.08 -18.90 16.38
C ASN A 292 -38.72 -18.25 16.70
N HIS A 293 -37.82 -18.94 17.42
CA HIS A 293 -36.57 -18.40 17.91
C HIS A 293 -35.43 -19.39 17.75
N TYR A 294 -34.39 -18.98 17.03
CA TYR A 294 -33.18 -19.75 16.81
C TYR A 294 -31.94 -18.88 17.08
N ILE A 295 -30.89 -19.51 17.56
CA ILE A 295 -29.56 -18.93 17.62
C ILE A 295 -28.64 -19.76 16.75
N MET A 296 -27.89 -19.12 15.86
CA MET A 296 -26.94 -19.79 15.00
C MET A 296 -25.51 -19.31 15.24
N THR A 297 -24.55 -20.20 15.10
CA THR A 297 -23.13 -19.84 15.06
C THR A 297 -22.66 -19.79 13.62
N THR A 298 -21.62 -19.00 13.39
CA THR A 298 -20.90 -18.90 12.11
C THR A 298 -19.41 -19.10 12.35
N THR A 299 -18.62 -19.24 11.30
CA THR A 299 -17.18 -19.12 11.44
C THR A 299 -16.80 -17.72 11.98
N THR A 300 -15.66 -17.62 12.67
CA THR A 300 -15.21 -16.35 13.28
C THR A 300 -15.08 -15.24 12.23
N GLY A 301 -14.47 -15.54 11.09
CA GLY A 301 -14.27 -14.58 10.00
C GLY A 301 -15.52 -14.30 9.16
N GLY A 302 -16.49 -15.24 9.15
CA GLY A 302 -17.70 -15.19 8.33
C GLY A 302 -18.86 -14.39 8.92
N ALA A 303 -18.83 -14.08 10.21
CA ALA A 303 -19.99 -13.56 10.94
C ALA A 303 -20.69 -12.35 10.28
N ALA A 304 -19.92 -11.34 9.88
CA ALA A 304 -20.47 -10.14 9.23
C ALA A 304 -21.03 -10.44 7.83
N ASN A 305 -20.35 -11.29 7.07
CA ASN A 305 -20.78 -11.67 5.72
C ASN A 305 -22.05 -12.51 5.76
N VAL A 306 -22.13 -13.45 6.71
CA VAL A 306 -23.35 -14.26 6.91
C VAL A 306 -24.52 -13.38 7.31
N LEU A 307 -24.32 -12.43 8.23
CA LEU A 307 -25.39 -11.50 8.60
C LEU A 307 -25.89 -10.71 7.39
N GLY A 308 -24.98 -10.11 6.59
CA GLY A 308 -25.36 -9.37 5.39
C GLY A 308 -26.00 -10.23 4.29
N LYS A 309 -25.77 -11.56 4.28
CA LYS A 309 -26.47 -12.49 3.35
C LYS A 309 -27.86 -12.84 3.86
N LEU A 310 -28.11 -12.78 5.18
CA LEU A 310 -29.42 -13.06 5.78
C LEU A 310 -30.36 -11.86 5.71
N GLU A 311 -29.84 -10.63 5.64
CA GLU A 311 -30.58 -9.37 5.45
C GLU A 311 -31.00 -9.17 3.98
#